data_17b1b2ade5b9cd9866c533e439e4e808
#
_entry.id   17b1b2ade5b9cd9866c533e439e4e808
#
_cell.length_a   1.000
_cell.length_b   1.000
_cell.length_c   1.000
_cell.angle_alpha   90.00
_cell.angle_beta   90.00
_cell.angle_gamma   90.00
#
_symmetry.space_group_name_H-M   'P 1'
#
loop_
_entity.id
_entity.type
_entity.pdbx_description
1 polymer ?
#
loop_
_entity_poly.entity_id
_entity_poly.type
_entity_poly.pdbx_seq_one_letter_code
_entity_poly.pdbx_strand_id
1 'polypeptide(L)'
;GASWYKDGFFYGAYDRPEEGKEFSNVNENHKIYYHKLGTPQEEDVLFYENPEQPRYFHTVSLTDDEKYMFMVESGQGTGSTLWIKEMNSDNDFDTDFVQIGFDMNYQYSPIEVIDGTLYIFTNYNAPKGKICKVDVSNPQMENWVEVIPESDNVIASISLADGKMIVTYDQDASHHAYVYTMEGEMMHEIALPTVGS
;
A
#
# COMPACT_ATOMS: atom_id res chain seq x y z
N GLY A 1 2.18 -4.04 10.63
CA GLY A 1 3.32 -4.49 9.82
C GLY A 1 4.54 -3.62 10.09
N ALA A 2 5.69 -4.06 9.61
CA ALA A 2 6.94 -3.31 9.66
C ALA A 2 7.52 -3.25 8.24
N SER A 3 8.07 -2.10 7.87
CA SER A 3 8.73 -1.88 6.57
C SER A 3 10.19 -1.55 6.78
N TRP A 4 11.05 -2.43 6.31
CA TRP A 4 12.51 -2.30 6.45
C TRP A 4 13.03 -1.11 5.65
N TYR A 5 13.98 -0.38 6.24
CA TYR A 5 14.68 0.71 5.60
C TYR A 5 16.06 0.90 6.24
N LYS A 6 17.13 0.82 5.47
CA LYS A 6 18.51 0.96 5.96
C LYS A 6 18.81 0.06 7.17
N ASP A 7 19.19 0.66 8.30
CA ASP A 7 19.57 -0.01 9.55
C ASP A 7 18.41 -0.17 10.55
N GLY A 8 17.16 -0.04 10.09
CA GLY A 8 15.97 -0.10 10.93
C GLY A 8 14.69 -0.45 10.17
N PHE A 9 13.56 -0.05 10.73
CA PHE A 9 12.26 -0.26 10.11
C PHE A 9 11.23 0.76 10.60
N PHE A 10 10.29 1.08 9.73
CA PHE A 10 9.08 1.82 10.07
C PHE A 10 8.01 0.87 10.60
N TYR A 11 7.28 1.29 11.63
CA TYR A 11 6.17 0.53 12.18
C TYR A 11 5.07 1.44 12.72
N GLY A 12 3.84 0.93 12.73
CA GLY A 12 2.69 1.63 13.28
C GLY A 12 2.42 1.27 14.73
N ALA A 13 2.10 2.28 15.55
CA ALA A 13 1.70 2.09 16.94
C ALA A 13 0.68 3.13 17.38
N TYR A 14 -0.06 2.81 18.43
CA TYR A 14 -0.87 3.74 19.20
C TYR A 14 -0.12 4.20 20.45
N ASP A 15 -0.52 5.35 21.00
CA ASP A 15 -0.04 5.78 22.29
C ASP A 15 -0.36 4.72 23.37
N ARG A 16 0.53 4.56 24.33
CA ARG A 16 0.28 3.66 25.46
C ARG A 16 -0.93 4.16 26.25
N PRO A 17 -1.89 3.28 26.58
CA PRO A 17 -3.02 3.66 27.41
C PRO A 17 -2.54 4.16 28.77
N GLU A 18 -3.30 5.06 29.39
CA GLU A 18 -3.08 5.46 30.76
C GLU A 18 -3.18 4.25 31.71
N GLU A 19 -2.37 4.25 32.76
CA GLU A 19 -2.39 3.17 33.77
C GLU A 19 -3.80 2.93 34.31
N GLY A 20 -4.27 1.68 34.23
CA GLY A 20 -5.61 1.26 34.64
C GLY A 20 -6.72 1.45 33.59
N LYS A 21 -6.39 1.93 32.39
CA LYS A 21 -7.34 2.07 31.27
C LYS A 21 -7.04 1.14 30.08
N GLU A 22 -6.19 0.14 30.25
CA GLU A 22 -5.69 -0.74 29.19
C GLU A 22 -6.81 -1.45 28.40
N PHE A 23 -7.95 -1.71 29.05
CA PHE A 23 -9.11 -2.39 28.43
C PHE A 23 -10.27 -1.47 28.07
N SER A 24 -10.19 -0.18 28.38
CA SER A 24 -11.27 0.79 28.15
C SER A 24 -10.87 1.94 27.23
N ASN A 25 -9.62 1.98 26.81
CA ASN A 25 -9.11 3.02 25.91
C ASN A 25 -9.56 2.76 24.47
N VAL A 26 -9.96 3.80 23.76
CA VAL A 26 -10.24 3.74 22.34
C VAL A 26 -8.90 3.85 21.61
N ASN A 27 -8.67 3.01 20.59
CA ASN A 27 -7.50 3.12 19.73
C ASN A 27 -7.65 4.35 18.82
N GLU A 28 -7.04 5.44 19.21
CA GLU A 28 -7.00 6.70 18.49
C GLU A 28 -5.55 7.18 18.35
N ASN A 29 -5.31 8.08 17.39
CA ASN A 29 -3.99 8.66 17.13
C ASN A 29 -2.95 7.59 16.76
N HIS A 30 -3.27 6.79 15.75
CA HIS A 30 -2.29 5.86 15.18
C HIS A 30 -1.12 6.64 14.58
N LYS A 31 0.11 6.24 14.90
CA LYS A 31 1.35 6.92 14.51
C LYS A 31 2.28 5.96 13.78
N ILE A 32 3.19 6.49 13.00
CA ILE A 32 4.29 5.74 12.41
C ILE A 32 5.59 6.17 13.10
N TYR A 33 6.36 5.18 13.52
CA TYR A 33 7.67 5.35 14.14
C TYR A 33 8.74 4.67 13.29
N TYR A 34 9.98 5.16 13.41
CA TYR A 34 11.16 4.47 12.91
C TYR A 34 11.96 3.94 14.09
N HIS A 35 12.23 2.64 14.07
CA HIS A 35 13.10 1.97 15.02
C HIS A 35 14.44 1.64 14.37
N LYS A 36 15.53 2.08 14.99
CA LYS A 36 16.89 1.71 14.59
C LYS A 36 17.29 0.42 15.30
N LEU A 37 17.79 -0.56 14.55
CA LEU A 37 18.24 -1.82 15.13
C LEU A 37 19.35 -1.61 16.17
N GLY A 38 19.19 -2.26 17.32
CA GLY A 38 20.17 -2.22 18.42
C GLY A 38 19.99 -1.04 19.38
N THR A 39 18.96 -0.19 19.17
CA THR A 39 18.58 0.84 20.14
C THR A 39 17.36 0.41 20.96
N PRO A 40 17.15 0.96 22.16
CA PRO A 40 15.91 0.72 22.90
C PRO A 40 14.73 1.46 22.25
N GLN A 41 13.51 0.94 22.45
CA GLN A 41 12.27 1.49 21.85
C GLN A 41 11.99 2.95 22.25
N GLU A 42 12.50 3.37 23.40
CA GLU A 42 12.35 4.74 23.90
C GLU A 42 13.09 5.78 23.05
N GLU A 43 14.03 5.34 22.20
CA GLU A 43 14.78 6.16 21.25
C GLU A 43 14.14 6.21 19.86
N ASP A 44 12.99 5.54 19.67
CA ASP A 44 12.31 5.52 18.38
C ASP A 44 11.87 6.91 17.95
N VAL A 45 12.06 7.19 16.68
CA VAL A 45 11.72 8.50 16.10
C VAL A 45 10.28 8.49 15.59
N LEU A 46 9.47 9.43 16.08
CA LEU A 46 8.16 9.69 15.49
C LEU A 46 8.36 10.18 14.05
N PHE A 47 7.81 9.42 13.09
CA PHE A 47 7.90 9.75 11.68
C PHE A 47 6.65 10.47 11.19
N TYR A 48 5.46 9.97 11.52
CA TYR A 48 4.20 10.53 11.05
C TYR A 48 3.07 10.39 12.07
N GLU A 49 2.25 11.42 12.21
CA GLU A 49 0.98 11.40 12.91
C GLU A 49 -0.02 12.35 12.24
N ASN A 50 -1.32 12.07 12.40
CA ASN A 50 -2.41 12.94 11.91
C ASN A 50 -3.43 13.21 13.03
N PRO A 51 -3.19 14.21 13.90
CA PRO A 51 -4.09 14.50 15.02
C PRO A 51 -5.45 15.08 14.59
N GLU A 52 -5.58 15.55 13.35
CA GLU A 52 -6.86 16.03 12.81
C GLU A 52 -7.81 14.87 12.49
N GLN A 53 -7.25 13.67 12.28
CA GLN A 53 -8.00 12.44 11.97
C GLN A 53 -7.61 11.32 12.96
N PRO A 54 -7.97 11.43 14.24
CA PRO A 54 -7.49 10.54 15.29
C PRO A 54 -7.88 9.07 15.09
N ARG A 55 -8.89 8.80 14.27
CA ARG A 55 -9.39 7.44 13.97
C ARG A 55 -8.85 6.86 12.68
N TYR A 56 -7.94 7.55 12.02
CA TYR A 56 -7.27 7.00 10.84
C TYR A 56 -6.13 6.08 11.25
N PHE A 57 -5.98 5.04 10.46
CA PHE A 57 -4.89 4.08 10.55
C PHE A 57 -3.91 4.35 9.42
N HIS A 58 -2.63 4.36 9.74
CA HIS A 58 -1.57 4.67 8.80
C HIS A 58 -0.69 3.44 8.59
N THR A 59 -0.33 3.17 7.35
CA THR A 59 0.71 2.20 7.01
C THR A 59 1.69 2.82 6.05
N VAL A 60 2.95 2.43 6.17
CA VAL A 60 3.98 2.77 5.19
C VAL A 60 4.58 1.51 4.63
N SER A 61 4.96 1.57 3.36
CA SER A 61 5.72 0.54 2.67
C SER A 61 6.75 1.20 1.76
N LEU A 62 7.82 0.48 1.47
CA LEU A 62 8.85 0.94 0.54
C LEU A 62 8.91 0.02 -0.67
N THR A 63 9.38 0.55 -1.80
CA THR A 63 9.78 -0.25 -2.95
C THR A 63 10.96 -1.14 -2.61
N ASP A 64 11.15 -2.24 -3.35
CA ASP A 64 12.24 -3.18 -3.12
C ASP A 64 13.64 -2.53 -3.22
N ASP A 65 13.77 -1.47 -4.01
CA ASP A 65 15.01 -0.69 -4.16
C ASP A 65 15.14 0.48 -3.17
N GLU A 66 14.19 0.62 -2.23
CA GLU A 66 14.11 1.65 -1.20
C GLU A 66 14.05 3.10 -1.72
N LYS A 67 13.77 3.31 -3.01
CA LYS A 67 13.72 4.66 -3.60
C LYS A 67 12.40 5.39 -3.38
N TYR A 68 11.33 4.68 -3.16
CA TYR A 68 10.01 5.27 -2.93
C TYR A 68 9.38 4.71 -1.66
N MET A 69 8.74 5.60 -0.93
CA MET A 69 7.88 5.25 0.20
C MET A 69 6.44 5.57 -0.17
N PHE A 70 5.56 4.66 0.15
CA PHE A 70 4.11 4.85 0.08
C PHE A 70 3.55 4.98 1.48
N MET A 71 2.59 5.87 1.65
CA MET A 71 1.77 5.94 2.84
C MET A 71 0.31 5.74 2.45
N VAL A 72 -0.37 4.86 3.15
CA VAL A 72 -1.81 4.61 3.02
C VAL A 72 -2.48 5.02 4.32
N GLU A 73 -3.44 5.93 4.24
CA GLU A 73 -4.32 6.26 5.35
C GLU A 73 -5.68 5.60 5.12
N SER A 74 -6.18 4.88 6.09
CA SER A 74 -7.53 4.27 6.08
C SER A 74 -8.35 4.75 7.26
N GLY A 75 -9.60 5.10 6.99
CA GLY A 75 -10.56 5.52 8.00
C GLY A 75 -11.43 4.36 8.50
N GLN A 76 -12.62 4.66 8.97
CA GLN A 76 -13.59 3.66 9.46
C GLN A 76 -14.33 2.91 8.33
N GLY A 77 -14.14 3.32 7.07
CA GLY A 77 -14.72 2.69 5.88
C GLY A 77 -13.82 1.61 5.28
N THR A 78 -14.13 1.21 4.06
CA THR A 78 -13.34 0.24 3.29
C THR A 78 -12.33 0.89 2.36
N GLY A 79 -12.35 2.20 2.24
CA GLY A 79 -11.46 2.96 1.37
C GLY A 79 -10.21 3.48 2.08
N SER A 80 -9.35 4.08 1.30
CA SER A 80 -8.07 4.64 1.75
C SER A 80 -7.68 5.85 0.91
N THR A 81 -6.70 6.60 1.37
CA THR A 81 -5.92 7.51 0.53
C THR A 81 -4.58 6.88 0.21
N LEU A 82 -3.89 7.38 -0.81
CA LEU A 82 -2.56 6.93 -1.17
C LEU A 82 -1.64 8.14 -1.40
N TRP A 83 -0.47 8.06 -0.80
CA TRP A 83 0.57 9.07 -0.86
C TRP A 83 1.88 8.44 -1.29
N ILE A 84 2.71 9.18 -2.02
CA ILE A 84 4.04 8.74 -2.45
C ILE A 84 5.09 9.78 -2.09
N LYS A 85 6.29 9.30 -1.78
CA LYS A 85 7.48 10.12 -1.54
C LYS A 85 8.69 9.44 -2.16
N GLU A 86 9.53 10.22 -2.85
CA GLU A 86 10.86 9.76 -3.25
C GLU A 86 11.80 9.85 -2.05
N MET A 87 12.51 8.76 -1.76
CA MET A 87 13.45 8.64 -0.65
C MET A 87 14.86 8.97 -1.09
N ASN A 88 15.54 9.81 -0.34
CA ASN A 88 16.97 10.08 -0.50
C ASN A 88 17.57 10.48 0.86
N SER A 89 18.90 10.46 0.98
CA SER A 89 19.60 10.67 2.25
C SER A 89 19.31 12.01 2.93
N ASP A 90 18.80 12.99 2.19
CA ASP A 90 18.57 14.35 2.70
C ASP A 90 17.13 14.54 3.20
N ASN A 91 16.21 13.67 2.82
CA ASN A 91 14.78 13.78 3.15
C ASN A 91 14.15 12.52 3.79
N ASP A 92 14.93 11.55 4.20
CA ASP A 92 14.44 10.25 4.68
C ASP A 92 13.34 10.35 5.75
N PHE A 93 13.46 11.33 6.64
CA PHE A 93 12.55 11.55 7.76
C PHE A 93 11.61 12.75 7.59
N ASP A 94 11.64 13.42 6.44
CA ASP A 94 10.65 14.43 6.12
C ASP A 94 9.31 13.77 5.73
N THR A 95 8.21 14.50 5.87
CA THR A 95 6.86 14.02 5.55
C THR A 95 6.28 14.68 4.30
N ASP A 96 7.13 15.08 3.37
CA ASP A 96 6.76 15.75 2.11
C ASP A 96 6.19 14.74 1.10
N PHE A 97 5.07 14.12 1.45
CA PHE A 97 4.36 13.20 0.59
C PHE A 97 3.51 13.93 -0.45
N VAL A 98 3.45 13.37 -1.65
CA VAL A 98 2.49 13.76 -2.70
C VAL A 98 1.28 12.84 -2.63
N GLN A 99 0.10 13.39 -2.42
CA GLN A 99 -1.15 12.62 -2.45
C GLN A 99 -1.51 12.27 -3.90
N ILE A 100 -1.83 11.01 -4.15
CA ILE A 100 -2.18 10.49 -5.48
C ILE A 100 -3.50 9.72 -5.51
N GLY A 101 -4.01 9.25 -4.37
CA GLY A 101 -5.35 8.70 -4.18
C GLY A 101 -6.10 9.53 -3.14
N PHE A 102 -7.24 10.13 -3.51
CA PHE A 102 -7.88 11.19 -2.72
C PHE A 102 -9.22 10.80 -2.09
N ASP A 103 -9.93 9.85 -2.68
CA ASP A 103 -11.31 9.56 -2.29
C ASP A 103 -11.37 8.34 -1.37
N MET A 104 -11.64 8.57 -0.09
CA MET A 104 -11.76 7.55 0.96
C MET A 104 -12.94 6.55 0.75
N ASN A 105 -13.73 6.70 -0.31
CA ASN A 105 -14.72 5.70 -0.69
C ASN A 105 -14.12 4.56 -1.51
N TYR A 106 -12.88 4.70 -1.96
CA TYR A 106 -12.19 3.74 -2.82
C TYR A 106 -10.88 3.27 -2.19
N GLN A 107 -10.39 2.15 -2.68
CA GLN A 107 -9.10 1.58 -2.30
C GLN A 107 -8.03 1.99 -3.30
N TYR A 108 -6.85 2.29 -2.79
CA TYR A 108 -5.65 2.52 -3.57
C TYR A 108 -4.50 1.77 -2.91
N SER A 109 -3.95 0.80 -3.63
CA SER A 109 -2.85 -0.03 -3.13
C SER A 109 -1.68 0.04 -4.11
N PRO A 110 -0.54 0.58 -3.70
CA PRO A 110 0.66 0.55 -4.53
C PRO A 110 1.12 -0.90 -4.69
N ILE A 111 1.57 -1.26 -5.88
CA ILE A 111 2.11 -2.58 -6.18
C ILE A 111 3.64 -2.51 -6.17
N GLU A 112 4.23 -1.70 -7.05
CA GLU A 112 5.67 -1.50 -7.14
C GLU A 112 5.98 -0.32 -8.08
N VAL A 113 7.20 0.23 -7.98
CA VAL A 113 7.77 1.16 -8.96
C VAL A 113 8.85 0.43 -9.76
N ILE A 114 8.65 0.32 -11.07
CA ILE A 114 9.58 -0.33 -11.99
C ILE A 114 9.98 0.69 -13.05
N ASP A 115 11.28 0.97 -13.15
CA ASP A 115 11.83 1.92 -14.12
C ASP A 115 11.07 3.27 -14.14
N GLY A 116 10.77 3.82 -12.97
CA GLY A 116 10.06 5.10 -12.84
C GLY A 116 8.54 5.02 -13.11
N THR A 117 7.99 3.82 -13.30
CA THR A 117 6.56 3.58 -13.51
C THR A 117 5.96 2.95 -12.23
N LEU A 118 5.03 3.63 -11.60
CA LEU A 118 4.26 3.11 -10.47
C LEU A 118 3.07 2.30 -10.99
N TYR A 119 2.92 1.07 -10.50
CA TYR A 119 1.75 0.22 -10.68
C TYR A 119 0.87 0.28 -9.45
N ILE A 120 -0.45 0.44 -9.65
CA ILE A 120 -1.42 0.69 -8.59
C ILE A 120 -2.65 -0.18 -8.81
N PHE A 121 -3.07 -0.90 -7.78
CA PHE A 121 -4.43 -1.46 -7.71
C PHE A 121 -5.40 -0.40 -7.20
N THR A 122 -6.59 -0.34 -7.80
CA THR A 122 -7.69 0.48 -7.30
C THR A 122 -9.05 -0.10 -7.70
N ASN A 123 -10.06 0.19 -6.87
CA ASN A 123 -11.47 -0.01 -7.22
C ASN A 123 -12.19 1.30 -7.61
N TYR A 124 -11.43 2.37 -7.87
CA TYR A 124 -11.97 3.65 -8.33
C TYR A 124 -12.65 3.50 -9.69
N ASN A 125 -13.98 3.72 -9.73
CA ASN A 125 -14.83 3.43 -10.89
C ASN A 125 -14.67 2.02 -11.48
N ALA A 126 -14.34 1.04 -10.62
CA ALA A 126 -14.12 -0.36 -10.96
C ALA A 126 -14.36 -1.23 -9.72
N PRO A 127 -15.62 -1.49 -9.31
CA PRO A 127 -15.95 -2.18 -8.06
C PRO A 127 -15.25 -3.53 -7.85
N LYS A 128 -14.91 -4.22 -8.93
CA LYS A 128 -14.19 -5.50 -8.90
C LYS A 128 -12.67 -5.35 -8.96
N GLY A 129 -12.19 -4.11 -9.06
CA GLY A 129 -10.77 -3.77 -9.10
C GLY A 129 -10.19 -3.72 -10.51
N LYS A 130 -9.17 -2.89 -10.64
CA LYS A 130 -8.34 -2.74 -11.85
C LYS A 130 -6.91 -2.40 -11.46
N ILE A 131 -6.00 -2.57 -12.40
CA ILE A 131 -4.60 -2.17 -12.24
C ILE A 131 -4.31 -1.03 -13.21
N CYS A 132 -3.75 0.04 -12.68
CA CYS A 132 -3.30 1.21 -13.43
C CYS A 132 -1.78 1.36 -13.32
N LYS A 133 -1.18 2.12 -14.24
CA LYS A 133 0.20 2.57 -14.16
C LYS A 133 0.29 4.08 -14.37
N VAL A 134 1.34 4.68 -13.81
CA VAL A 134 1.63 6.12 -13.95
C VAL A 134 3.12 6.38 -13.80
N ASP A 135 3.63 7.40 -14.47
CA ASP A 135 4.99 7.91 -14.26
C ASP A 135 5.08 8.58 -12.88
N VAL A 136 6.05 8.16 -12.05
CA VAL A 136 6.24 8.70 -10.70
C VAL A 136 6.59 10.19 -10.68
N SER A 137 7.12 10.74 -11.78
CA SER A 137 7.41 12.17 -11.92
C SER A 137 6.14 13.02 -12.11
N ASN A 138 5.03 12.41 -12.50
CA ASN A 138 3.72 13.06 -12.67
C ASN A 138 2.58 12.13 -12.23
N PRO A 139 2.51 11.78 -10.93
CA PRO A 139 1.73 10.65 -10.42
C PRO A 139 0.24 10.93 -10.23
N GLN A 140 -0.26 12.11 -10.61
CA GLN A 140 -1.65 12.51 -10.42
C GLN A 140 -2.61 11.56 -11.15
N MET A 141 -3.80 11.37 -10.56
CA MET A 141 -4.78 10.37 -11.00
C MET A 141 -5.23 10.56 -12.46
N GLU A 142 -5.29 11.79 -12.96
CA GLU A 142 -5.63 12.08 -14.36
C GLU A 142 -4.63 11.52 -15.37
N ASN A 143 -3.43 11.17 -14.93
CA ASN A 143 -2.38 10.57 -15.78
C ASN A 143 -2.34 9.04 -15.69
N TRP A 144 -3.22 8.44 -14.87
CA TRP A 144 -3.25 7.00 -14.71
C TRP A 144 -3.77 6.31 -15.98
N VAL A 145 -3.03 5.30 -16.42
CA VAL A 145 -3.39 4.48 -17.58
C VAL A 145 -3.76 3.08 -17.10
N GLU A 146 -4.93 2.60 -17.50
CA GLU A 146 -5.35 1.24 -17.19
C GLU A 146 -4.43 0.22 -17.89
N VAL A 147 -3.92 -0.73 -17.12
CA VAL A 147 -3.09 -1.84 -17.59
C VAL A 147 -3.92 -3.12 -17.63
N ILE A 148 -4.60 -3.42 -16.52
CA ILE A 148 -5.57 -4.51 -16.44
C ILE A 148 -6.90 -3.88 -16.05
N PRO A 149 -7.87 -3.83 -16.99
CA PRO A 149 -9.19 -3.26 -16.73
C PRO A 149 -10.01 -4.15 -15.79
N GLU A 150 -11.07 -3.58 -15.25
CA GLU A 150 -12.06 -4.36 -14.49
C GLU A 150 -12.60 -5.51 -15.33
N SER A 151 -12.76 -6.67 -14.70
CA SER A 151 -13.34 -7.89 -15.29
C SER A 151 -14.63 -8.29 -14.59
N ASP A 152 -15.22 -9.41 -15.03
CA ASP A 152 -16.38 -10.00 -14.37
C ASP A 152 -16.06 -10.58 -12.99
N ASN A 153 -14.78 -10.80 -12.67
CA ASN A 153 -14.30 -11.37 -11.42
C ASN A 153 -13.58 -10.32 -10.57
N VAL A 154 -13.67 -10.47 -9.25
CA VAL A 154 -12.98 -9.57 -8.30
C VAL A 154 -11.51 -9.93 -8.24
N ILE A 155 -10.63 -8.92 -8.32
CA ILE A 155 -9.20 -9.12 -8.05
C ILE A 155 -9.03 -9.39 -6.56
N ALA A 156 -8.55 -10.58 -6.21
CA ALA A 156 -8.31 -11.02 -4.85
C ALA A 156 -6.88 -10.70 -4.38
N SER A 157 -5.88 -10.89 -5.25
CA SER A 157 -4.49 -10.56 -4.94
C SER A 157 -3.66 -10.28 -6.19
N ILE A 158 -2.56 -9.56 -5.99
CA ILE A 158 -1.59 -9.23 -7.04
C ILE A 158 -0.20 -9.49 -6.47
N SER A 159 0.65 -10.13 -7.24
CA SER A 159 2.07 -10.28 -6.93
C SER A 159 2.93 -10.12 -8.18
N LEU A 160 4.19 -9.78 -7.97
CA LEU A 160 5.16 -9.63 -9.05
C LEU A 160 6.19 -10.77 -8.99
N ALA A 161 6.52 -11.31 -10.15
CA ALA A 161 7.58 -12.30 -10.28
C ALA A 161 8.19 -12.23 -11.70
N ASP A 162 9.51 -12.17 -11.77
CA ASP A 162 10.28 -12.22 -13.02
C ASP A 162 9.75 -11.22 -14.09
N GLY A 163 9.48 -9.96 -13.67
CA GLY A 163 8.97 -8.91 -14.55
C GLY A 163 7.56 -9.17 -15.10
N LYS A 164 6.74 -9.91 -14.37
CA LYS A 164 5.35 -10.23 -14.72
C LYS A 164 4.44 -9.99 -13.51
N MET A 165 3.17 -9.76 -13.78
CA MET A 165 2.13 -9.70 -12.76
C MET A 165 1.42 -11.06 -12.68
N ILE A 166 1.26 -11.57 -11.46
CA ILE A 166 0.39 -12.68 -11.16
C ILE A 166 -0.85 -12.10 -10.49
N VAL A 167 -1.98 -12.16 -11.17
CA VAL A 167 -3.25 -11.65 -10.68
C VAL A 167 -4.18 -12.79 -10.36
N THR A 168 -4.63 -12.87 -9.12
CA THR A 168 -5.58 -13.85 -8.66
C THR A 168 -6.97 -13.26 -8.59
N TYR A 169 -7.94 -13.93 -9.13
CA TYR A 169 -9.35 -13.54 -9.13
C TYR A 169 -10.21 -14.50 -8.32
N ASP A 170 -11.21 -13.95 -7.66
CA ASP A 170 -12.32 -14.72 -7.10
C ASP A 170 -13.31 -15.03 -8.21
N GLN A 171 -13.44 -16.31 -8.53
CA GLN A 171 -14.37 -16.82 -9.54
C GLN A 171 -15.06 -18.09 -9.03
N ASP A 172 -16.40 -18.12 -9.02
CA ASP A 172 -17.20 -19.28 -8.65
C ASP A 172 -16.78 -19.93 -7.30
N ALA A 173 -16.54 -19.08 -6.28
CA ALA A 173 -16.08 -19.48 -4.94
C ALA A 173 -14.71 -20.20 -4.94
N SER A 174 -13.88 -19.96 -5.93
CA SER A 174 -12.50 -20.45 -6.02
C SER A 174 -11.57 -19.37 -6.54
N HIS A 175 -10.27 -19.51 -6.23
CA HIS A 175 -9.25 -18.64 -6.78
C HIS A 175 -8.74 -19.14 -8.12
N HIS A 176 -8.60 -18.23 -9.08
CA HIS A 176 -7.98 -18.46 -10.38
C HIS A 176 -6.83 -17.46 -10.56
N ALA A 177 -5.64 -17.93 -10.84
CA ALA A 177 -4.45 -17.11 -10.98
C ALA A 177 -3.99 -17.04 -12.44
N TYR A 178 -3.72 -15.84 -12.92
CA TYR A 178 -3.29 -15.59 -14.29
C TYR A 178 -1.99 -14.79 -14.30
N VAL A 179 -1.13 -15.12 -15.26
CA VAL A 179 0.11 -14.39 -15.50
C VAL A 179 -0.11 -13.35 -16.60
N TYR A 180 0.27 -12.12 -16.30
CA TYR A 180 0.23 -10.99 -17.24
C TYR A 180 1.61 -10.41 -17.46
N THR A 181 1.84 -9.86 -18.64
CA THR A 181 2.97 -8.94 -18.85
C THR A 181 2.76 -7.65 -18.05
N MET A 182 3.82 -6.85 -17.88
CA MET A 182 3.70 -5.52 -17.26
C MET A 182 2.87 -4.54 -18.10
N GLU A 183 2.59 -4.87 -19.36
CA GLU A 183 1.69 -4.11 -20.25
C GLU A 183 0.23 -4.59 -20.18
N GLY A 184 -0.07 -5.59 -19.35
CA GLY A 184 -1.43 -6.10 -19.12
C GLY A 184 -1.88 -7.17 -20.11
N GLU A 185 -0.98 -7.74 -20.92
CA GLU A 185 -1.34 -8.86 -21.80
C GLU A 185 -1.38 -10.16 -20.99
N MET A 186 -2.52 -10.84 -21.01
CA MET A 186 -2.67 -12.15 -20.36
C MET A 186 -1.88 -13.19 -21.13
N MET A 187 -0.97 -13.88 -20.43
CA MET A 187 -0.09 -14.90 -21.01
C MET A 187 -0.68 -16.31 -20.85
N HIS A 188 -1.02 -16.69 -19.65
CA HIS A 188 -1.60 -18.00 -19.32
C HIS A 188 -2.21 -18.03 -17.93
N GLU A 189 -3.05 -19.01 -17.68
CA GLU A 189 -3.55 -19.35 -16.36
C GLU A 189 -2.57 -20.27 -15.64
N ILE A 190 -2.41 -20.09 -14.34
CA ILE A 190 -1.66 -21.00 -13.46
C ILE A 190 -2.64 -22.09 -12.99
N ALA A 191 -2.40 -23.34 -13.39
CA ALA A 191 -3.19 -24.46 -12.89
C ALA A 191 -2.94 -24.66 -11.38
N LEU A 192 -3.94 -24.35 -10.56
CA LEU A 192 -3.88 -24.60 -9.12
C LEU A 192 -4.17 -26.08 -8.84
N PRO A 193 -3.46 -26.72 -7.88
CA PRO A 193 -3.56 -28.16 -7.64
C PRO A 193 -4.89 -28.59 -7.02
N THR A 194 -5.61 -27.66 -6.39
CA THR A 194 -6.90 -27.89 -5.74
C THR A 194 -7.79 -26.67 -5.89
N VAL A 195 -9.12 -26.89 -5.87
CA VAL A 195 -10.10 -25.83 -5.69
C VAL A 195 -10.03 -25.37 -4.25
N GLY A 196 -9.69 -24.11 -4.00
CA GLY A 196 -9.56 -23.53 -2.67
C GLY A 196 -9.62 -22.00 -2.71
N SER A 197 -9.88 -21.42 -1.56
CA SER A 197 -9.84 -19.97 -1.32
C SER A 197 -8.84 -19.69 -0.22
#